data_791ef128c1ca1ea60da040f90014301f
#
_entry.id   791ef128c1ca1ea60da040f90014301f
#
_cell.length_a   1.000
_cell.length_b   1.000
_cell.length_c   1.000
_cell.angle_alpha   90.00
_cell.angle_beta   90.00
_cell.angle_gamma   90.00
#
_symmetry.space_group_name_H-M   'P 1'
#
loop_
_entity.id
_entity.type
_entity.pdbx_description
1 polymer ?
#
loop_
_entity_poly.entity_id
_entity_poly.type
_entity_poly.pdbx_seq_one_letter_code
_entity_poly.pdbx_strand_id
1 'polypeptide(L)'
;VQTDYYMDEGVADGRFIYGIRTLYRDETGFELVALERDRLQDTPRVLLSFTGGVPGRLTTGKSLMQAVDGAYVSFPFDTHVYKIRNAEVVETYNMDFGEEGLIENPIRSGVTPDWFDRNCADLNWSIVNMTVSDSVMLFNTNREYAFMVNTDRKSGGGYLNFHNDMLPFSFSRIIPTGGLPGTVVYRPFAETIAETLKQYREKEGTLPPELQEVERKFNPDGNPLLIVWKIK
;
A
#
# COMPACT_ATOMS: atom_id res chain seq x y z
N VAL A 1 -6.21 -23.67 -15.11
CA VAL A 1 -7.60 -23.76 -14.60
C VAL A 1 -8.17 -22.36 -14.76
N GLN A 2 -9.19 -22.25 -15.62
CA GLN A 2 -9.90 -21.00 -15.81
C GLN A 2 -10.92 -20.93 -14.68
N THR A 3 -10.75 -19.97 -13.78
CA THR A 3 -11.79 -19.69 -12.76
C THR A 3 -12.76 -18.69 -13.35
N ASP A 4 -14.05 -18.92 -13.18
CA ASP A 4 -15.12 -17.99 -13.60
C ASP A 4 -15.17 -16.74 -12.70
N TYR A 5 -14.17 -16.56 -11.82
CA TYR A 5 -14.08 -15.48 -10.87
C TYR A 5 -12.94 -14.56 -11.23
N TYR A 6 -13.29 -13.32 -11.53
CA TYR A 6 -12.32 -12.24 -11.72
C TYR A 6 -11.95 -11.62 -10.38
N MET A 7 -10.66 -11.46 -10.12
CA MET A 7 -10.10 -10.76 -8.97
C MET A 7 -9.22 -9.61 -9.47
N ASP A 8 -9.46 -8.41 -8.98
CA ASP A 8 -8.67 -7.24 -9.35
C ASP A 8 -7.28 -7.28 -8.73
N GLU A 9 -7.19 -7.78 -7.50
CA GLU A 9 -5.94 -7.97 -6.76
C GLU A 9 -5.95 -9.33 -6.08
N GLY A 10 -4.77 -9.91 -5.89
CA GLY A 10 -4.63 -11.19 -5.19
C GLY A 10 -3.32 -11.33 -4.45
N VAL A 11 -3.37 -11.97 -3.30
CA VAL A 11 -2.19 -12.44 -2.53
C VAL A 11 -2.45 -13.84 -2.02
N ALA A 12 -1.39 -14.59 -1.75
CA ALA A 12 -1.51 -15.95 -1.26
C ALA A 12 -0.71 -16.15 0.02
N ASP A 13 -1.30 -16.83 0.99
CA ASP A 13 -0.58 -17.45 2.07
C ASP A 13 -0.37 -18.97 1.81
N GLY A 14 0.12 -19.70 2.80
CA GLY A 14 0.40 -21.13 2.65
C GLY A 14 -0.82 -21.94 2.18
N ARG A 15 -2.03 -21.62 2.60
CA ARG A 15 -3.26 -22.38 2.38
C ARG A 15 -4.29 -21.67 1.50
N PHE A 16 -4.40 -20.37 1.61
CA PHE A 16 -5.44 -19.58 0.97
C PHE A 16 -4.87 -18.62 -0.09
N ILE A 17 -5.71 -18.33 -1.08
CA ILE A 17 -5.57 -17.18 -1.97
C ILE A 17 -6.66 -16.20 -1.57
N TYR A 18 -6.25 -14.99 -1.22
CA TYR A 18 -7.14 -13.87 -0.96
C TYR A 18 -7.21 -12.98 -2.18
N GLY A 19 -8.37 -12.49 -2.49
CA GLY A 19 -8.56 -11.58 -3.62
C GLY A 19 -9.60 -10.51 -3.34
N ILE A 20 -9.40 -9.33 -3.92
CA ILE A 20 -10.42 -8.29 -3.99
C ILE A 20 -11.12 -8.41 -5.32
N ARG A 21 -12.44 -8.35 -5.29
CA ARG A 21 -13.26 -8.17 -6.49
C ARG A 21 -14.13 -6.94 -6.37
N THR A 22 -14.23 -6.21 -7.46
CA THR A 22 -15.12 -5.06 -7.58
C THR A 22 -16.49 -5.51 -8.09
N LEU A 23 -17.54 -5.06 -7.45
CA LEU A 23 -18.91 -5.32 -7.84
C LEU A 23 -19.43 -4.13 -8.65
N TYR A 24 -19.62 -4.33 -9.95
CA TYR A 24 -20.16 -3.33 -10.87
C TYR A 24 -21.68 -3.53 -11.05
N ARG A 25 -22.43 -3.46 -9.97
CA ARG A 25 -23.90 -3.45 -10.04
C ARG A 25 -24.39 -2.06 -9.68
N ASP A 26 -25.65 -1.89 -9.41
CA ASP A 26 -26.30 -0.59 -9.17
C ASP A 26 -25.58 0.31 -8.14
N GLU A 27 -24.74 -0.28 -7.31
CA GLU A 27 -23.82 0.39 -6.40
C GLU A 27 -22.41 -0.19 -6.58
N THR A 28 -21.38 0.66 -6.60
CA THR A 28 -19.99 0.21 -6.58
C THR A 28 -19.69 -0.40 -5.22
N GLY A 29 -19.27 -1.65 -5.22
CA GLY A 29 -18.92 -2.37 -4.01
C GLY A 29 -17.62 -3.16 -4.18
N PHE A 30 -17.07 -3.61 -3.07
CA PHE A 30 -15.88 -4.43 -3.03
C PHE A 30 -16.12 -5.64 -2.13
N GLU A 31 -15.56 -6.76 -2.51
CA GLU A 31 -15.55 -7.94 -1.67
C GLU A 31 -14.13 -8.47 -1.53
N LEU A 32 -13.76 -8.81 -0.30
CA LEU A 32 -12.61 -9.66 -0.03
C LEU A 32 -13.10 -11.10 -0.04
N VAL A 33 -12.49 -11.91 -0.87
CA VAL A 33 -12.78 -13.33 -0.98
C VAL A 33 -11.57 -14.18 -0.65
N ALA A 34 -11.81 -15.41 -0.20
CA ALA A 34 -10.80 -16.41 0.02
C ALA A 34 -11.11 -17.69 -0.74
N LEU A 35 -10.08 -18.29 -1.35
CA LEU A 35 -10.09 -19.60 -1.99
C LEU A 35 -9.05 -20.49 -1.34
N GLU A 36 -9.38 -21.74 -1.08
CA GLU A 36 -8.34 -22.73 -0.74
C GLU A 36 -7.52 -23.06 -1.98
N ARG A 37 -6.18 -23.07 -1.84
CA ARG A 37 -5.26 -23.30 -2.97
C ARG A 37 -5.48 -24.65 -3.66
N ASP A 38 -5.88 -25.65 -2.90
CA ASP A 38 -6.13 -27.01 -3.41
C ASP A 38 -7.53 -27.19 -3.98
N ARG A 39 -8.39 -26.15 -3.91
CA ARG A 39 -9.80 -26.16 -4.32
C ARG A 39 -10.19 -24.93 -5.11
N LEU A 40 -9.39 -24.60 -6.13
CA LEU A 40 -9.57 -23.37 -6.93
C LEU A 40 -10.87 -23.34 -7.76
N GLN A 41 -11.52 -24.50 -7.95
CA GLN A 41 -12.81 -24.63 -8.63
C GLN A 41 -14.02 -24.37 -7.71
N ASP A 42 -13.80 -24.31 -6.40
CA ASP A 42 -14.88 -24.04 -5.45
C ASP A 42 -15.30 -22.57 -5.50
N THR A 43 -16.53 -22.31 -5.06
CA THR A 43 -16.99 -20.92 -4.92
C THR A 43 -16.18 -20.21 -3.83
N PRO A 44 -15.62 -19.03 -4.14
CA PRO A 44 -14.87 -18.26 -3.16
C PRO A 44 -15.74 -17.92 -1.94
N ARG A 45 -15.15 -18.06 -0.76
CA ARG A 45 -15.79 -17.59 0.47
C ARG A 45 -15.63 -16.08 0.58
N VAL A 46 -16.73 -15.36 0.70
CA VAL A 46 -16.72 -13.92 0.98
C VAL A 46 -16.39 -13.72 2.45
N LEU A 47 -15.32 -12.97 2.73
CA LEU A 47 -14.87 -12.63 4.08
C LEU A 47 -15.39 -11.27 4.54
N LEU A 48 -15.36 -10.30 3.64
CA LEU A 48 -15.82 -8.94 3.86
C LEU A 48 -16.55 -8.46 2.61
N SER A 49 -17.61 -7.71 2.81
CA SER A 49 -18.31 -6.96 1.77
C SER A 49 -18.37 -5.51 2.17
N PHE A 50 -17.97 -4.65 1.26
CA PHE A 50 -18.05 -3.21 1.42
C PHE A 50 -18.92 -2.66 0.30
N THR A 51 -20.04 -2.04 0.65
CA THR A 51 -20.92 -1.37 -0.29
C THR A 51 -20.71 0.13 -0.13
N GLY A 52 -20.19 0.71 -1.17
CA GLY A 52 -19.92 2.14 -1.13
C GLY A 52 -18.74 2.47 -2.02
N GLY A 53 -18.91 3.33 -2.97
CA GLY A 53 -17.87 3.81 -3.86
C GLY A 53 -18.42 4.97 -4.68
N VAL A 54 -17.59 5.93 -5.03
CA VAL A 54 -17.98 6.98 -5.96
C VAL A 54 -17.77 6.41 -7.36
N PRO A 55 -18.83 6.31 -8.20
CA PRO A 55 -18.68 5.79 -9.55
C PRO A 55 -17.55 6.47 -10.32
N GLY A 56 -16.70 5.68 -10.95
CA GLY A 56 -15.56 6.19 -11.73
C GLY A 56 -14.36 6.64 -10.89
N ARG A 57 -14.39 6.49 -9.57
CA ARG A 57 -13.23 6.75 -8.70
C ARG A 57 -12.63 5.43 -8.25
N LEU A 58 -11.46 5.13 -8.79
CA LEU A 58 -10.64 3.97 -8.45
C LEU A 58 -9.36 4.43 -7.75
N THR A 59 -8.87 3.62 -6.84
CA THR A 59 -7.56 3.84 -6.23
C THR A 59 -6.44 3.48 -7.20
N THR A 60 -5.35 4.21 -7.18
CA THR A 60 -4.17 3.98 -8.03
C THR A 60 -3.11 3.11 -7.34
N GLY A 61 -3.44 2.42 -6.29
CA GLY A 61 -2.50 1.59 -5.53
C GLY A 61 -3.09 0.25 -5.16
N LYS A 62 -2.27 -0.61 -4.56
CA LYS A 62 -2.70 -1.91 -4.07
C LYS A 62 -3.39 -1.79 -2.73
N SER A 63 -4.59 -2.32 -2.64
CA SER A 63 -5.41 -2.37 -1.43
C SER A 63 -5.21 -3.66 -0.63
N LEU A 64 -4.69 -4.71 -1.26
CA LEU A 64 -4.45 -6.02 -0.65
C LEU A 64 -2.95 -6.31 -0.61
N MET A 65 -2.43 -6.59 0.59
CA MET A 65 -1.02 -6.83 0.82
C MET A 65 -0.80 -8.13 1.58
N GLN A 66 0.23 -8.87 1.17
CA GLN A 66 0.66 -10.07 1.87
C GLN A 66 1.32 -9.73 3.21
N ALA A 67 0.96 -10.47 4.25
CA ALA A 67 1.66 -10.51 5.53
C ALA A 67 2.49 -11.80 5.65
N VAL A 68 3.30 -11.88 6.70
CA VAL A 68 4.04 -13.13 7.02
C VAL A 68 3.08 -14.28 7.30
N ASP A 69 1.93 -13.99 7.91
CA ASP A 69 0.97 -14.94 8.41
C ASP A 69 -0.47 -14.68 7.92
N GLY A 70 -0.62 -14.17 6.69
CA GLY A 70 -1.93 -13.88 6.11
C GLY A 70 -1.89 -12.68 5.17
N ALA A 71 -2.86 -11.79 5.31
CA ALA A 71 -2.99 -10.60 4.49
C ALA A 71 -3.50 -9.39 5.28
N TYR A 72 -3.21 -8.19 4.78
CA TYR A 72 -3.86 -6.96 5.18
C TYR A 72 -4.66 -6.42 4.00
N VAL A 73 -5.84 -5.90 4.27
CA VAL A 73 -6.71 -5.32 3.25
C VAL A 73 -7.32 -4.01 3.74
N SER A 74 -7.46 -3.06 2.82
CA SER A 74 -8.26 -1.86 2.97
C SER A 74 -9.18 -1.72 1.76
N PHE A 75 -10.30 -1.04 1.92
CA PHE A 75 -11.17 -0.71 0.79
C PHE A 75 -11.14 0.79 0.53
N PRO A 76 -11.35 1.22 -0.72
CA PRO A 76 -11.59 2.63 -1.01
C PRO A 76 -12.77 3.15 -0.21
N PHE A 77 -12.68 4.36 0.30
CA PHE A 77 -13.71 5.02 1.12
C PHE A 77 -13.99 4.35 2.47
N ASP A 78 -13.06 3.53 2.94
CA ASP A 78 -13.06 2.94 4.26
C ASP A 78 -11.76 3.32 4.97
N THR A 79 -11.86 3.75 6.22
CA THR A 79 -10.69 4.09 7.06
C THR A 79 -10.14 2.89 7.81
N HIS A 80 -10.71 1.71 7.59
CA HIS A 80 -10.26 0.50 8.26
C HIS A 80 -9.22 -0.27 7.45
N VAL A 81 -8.28 -0.84 8.18
CA VAL A 81 -7.38 -1.88 7.68
C VAL A 81 -7.71 -3.18 8.42
N TYR A 82 -7.99 -4.21 7.68
CA TYR A 82 -8.35 -5.52 8.21
C TYR A 82 -7.18 -6.48 8.08
N LYS A 83 -6.84 -7.15 9.16
CA LYS A 83 -5.87 -8.26 9.18
C LYS A 83 -6.60 -9.57 9.00
N ILE A 84 -6.19 -10.33 8.01
CA ILE A 84 -6.77 -11.61 7.65
C ILE A 84 -5.78 -12.72 7.96
N ARG A 85 -6.26 -13.78 8.60
CA ARG A 85 -5.49 -15.00 8.84
C ARG A 85 -6.42 -16.20 8.76
N ASN A 86 -6.01 -17.30 8.10
CA ASN A 86 -6.80 -18.52 7.95
C ASN A 86 -8.22 -18.27 7.42
N ALA A 87 -8.37 -17.38 6.45
CA ALA A 87 -9.65 -16.94 5.89
C ALA A 87 -10.64 -16.35 6.93
N GLU A 88 -10.12 -15.69 7.95
CA GLU A 88 -10.91 -14.95 8.96
C GLU A 88 -10.31 -13.58 9.21
N VAL A 89 -11.17 -12.60 9.50
CA VAL A 89 -10.75 -11.29 10.00
C VAL A 89 -10.35 -11.45 11.46
N VAL A 90 -9.06 -11.31 11.76
CA VAL A 90 -8.54 -11.50 13.12
C VAL A 90 -8.32 -10.20 13.86
N GLU A 91 -8.17 -9.09 13.13
CA GLU A 91 -7.96 -7.77 13.71
C GLU A 91 -8.43 -6.68 12.76
N THR A 92 -8.88 -5.57 13.32
CA THR A 92 -9.30 -4.38 12.56
C THR A 92 -8.65 -3.14 13.17
N TYR A 93 -7.97 -2.36 12.34
CA TYR A 93 -7.38 -1.09 12.71
C TYR A 93 -8.23 0.04 12.12
N ASN A 94 -8.71 0.94 12.95
CA ASN A 94 -9.38 2.16 12.49
C ASN A 94 -8.34 3.28 12.37
N MET A 95 -8.15 3.81 11.16
CA MET A 95 -7.20 4.88 10.86
C MET A 95 -7.92 6.22 10.99
N ASP A 96 -7.56 6.97 12.00
CA ASP A 96 -8.06 8.32 12.22
C ASP A 96 -7.10 9.32 11.57
N PHE A 97 -7.55 9.96 10.50
CA PHE A 97 -6.80 11.00 9.78
C PHE A 97 -7.14 12.43 10.29
N GLY A 98 -7.89 12.54 11.38
CA GLY A 98 -8.35 13.82 11.88
C GLY A 98 -9.21 14.59 10.88
N GLU A 99 -8.97 15.90 10.76
CA GLU A 99 -9.70 16.77 9.82
C GLU A 99 -9.43 16.44 8.34
N GLU A 100 -8.36 15.74 8.03
CA GLU A 100 -8.03 15.27 6.67
C GLU A 100 -8.66 13.91 6.34
N GLY A 101 -9.38 13.33 7.26
CA GLY A 101 -10.05 12.04 7.10
C GLY A 101 -11.41 12.16 6.44
N LEU A 102 -11.85 11.06 5.87
CA LEU A 102 -13.20 10.95 5.38
C LEU A 102 -14.17 10.89 6.57
N ILE A 103 -15.01 11.92 6.69
CA ILE A 103 -16.04 11.98 7.72
C ILE A 103 -17.22 11.15 7.23
N GLU A 104 -17.42 9.99 7.79
CA GLU A 104 -18.51 9.05 7.50
C GLU A 104 -18.69 8.72 6.00
N ASN A 105 -18.94 7.49 5.71
CA ASN A 105 -19.07 6.96 4.34
C ASN A 105 -19.98 7.86 3.47
N PRO A 106 -19.43 8.75 2.61
CA PRO A 106 -20.23 9.74 1.87
C PRO A 106 -21.20 9.09 0.88
N ILE A 107 -21.12 7.81 0.70
CA ILE A 107 -21.71 7.05 -0.39
C ILE A 107 -23.12 6.59 -0.08
N ARG A 108 -23.45 6.40 1.19
CA ARG A 108 -24.81 6.07 1.61
C ARG A 108 -25.84 7.17 1.30
N SER A 109 -25.37 8.35 0.89
CA SER A 109 -26.20 9.53 0.63
C SER A 109 -26.36 9.91 -0.83
N GLY A 110 -26.04 9.03 -1.79
CA GLY A 110 -26.22 9.32 -3.21
C GLY A 110 -25.25 10.40 -3.75
N VAL A 111 -24.03 10.42 -3.25
CA VAL A 111 -22.99 11.37 -3.65
C VAL A 111 -22.63 11.18 -5.12
N THR A 112 -22.73 12.24 -5.91
CA THR A 112 -22.28 12.24 -7.30
C THR A 112 -20.76 12.43 -7.38
N PRO A 113 -20.09 11.97 -8.47
CA PRO A 113 -18.67 12.23 -8.69
C PRO A 113 -18.30 13.72 -8.59
N ASP A 114 -19.11 14.59 -9.17
CA ASP A 114 -18.89 16.05 -9.12
C ASP A 114 -18.97 16.64 -7.72
N TRP A 115 -19.87 16.12 -6.89
CA TRP A 115 -19.96 16.54 -5.49
C TRP A 115 -18.72 16.07 -4.72
N PHE A 116 -18.32 14.81 -4.93
CA PHE A 116 -17.15 14.24 -4.29
C PHE A 116 -15.88 15.03 -4.62
N ASP A 117 -15.67 15.35 -5.89
CA ASP A 117 -14.50 16.12 -6.34
C ASP A 117 -14.41 17.51 -5.69
N ARG A 118 -15.55 18.14 -5.49
CA ARG A 118 -15.58 19.48 -4.89
C ARG A 118 -15.43 19.48 -3.37
N ASN A 119 -15.80 18.40 -2.69
CA ASN A 119 -15.91 18.40 -1.23
C ASN A 119 -14.96 17.41 -0.54
N CYS A 120 -14.47 16.41 -1.26
CA CYS A 120 -13.69 15.31 -0.66
C CYS A 120 -12.37 15.02 -1.38
N ALA A 121 -12.06 15.72 -2.48
CA ALA A 121 -10.84 15.46 -3.25
C ALA A 121 -9.56 15.62 -2.40
N ASP A 122 -9.60 16.55 -1.44
CA ASP A 122 -8.49 16.84 -0.53
C ASP A 122 -8.48 15.99 0.74
N LEU A 123 -9.43 15.05 0.89
CA LEU A 123 -9.48 14.15 2.04
C LEU A 123 -8.75 12.83 1.74
N ASN A 124 -8.30 12.17 2.81
CA ASN A 124 -7.75 10.82 2.73
C ASN A 124 -8.92 9.81 2.71
N TRP A 125 -9.25 9.28 1.53
CA TRP A 125 -10.38 8.36 1.31
C TRP A 125 -9.96 6.96 0.88
N SER A 126 -8.67 6.70 0.76
CA SER A 126 -8.17 5.35 0.51
C SER A 126 -6.82 5.13 1.16
N ILE A 127 -6.58 3.90 1.59
CA ILE A 127 -5.30 3.41 2.09
C ILE A 127 -4.79 2.40 1.06
N VAL A 128 -3.59 2.62 0.57
CA VAL A 128 -3.00 1.80 -0.50
C VAL A 128 -1.51 1.54 -0.25
N ASN A 129 -0.96 0.57 -0.96
CA ASN A 129 0.47 0.27 -0.96
C ASN A 129 1.01 0.01 0.45
N MET A 130 0.27 -0.75 1.24
CA MET A 130 0.69 -1.11 2.59
C MET A 130 1.90 -2.03 2.60
N THR A 131 2.73 -1.88 3.62
CA THR A 131 3.67 -2.91 4.07
C THR A 131 3.70 -2.93 5.59
N VAL A 132 3.81 -4.10 6.17
CA VAL A 132 3.74 -4.29 7.62
C VAL A 132 4.92 -5.12 8.08
N SER A 133 5.57 -4.66 9.15
CA SER A 133 6.61 -5.38 9.86
C SER A 133 6.27 -5.34 11.34
N ASP A 134 6.34 -6.48 12.03
CA ASP A 134 6.03 -6.65 13.44
C ASP A 134 4.94 -5.68 13.97
N SER A 135 5.36 -4.51 14.47
CA SER A 135 4.48 -3.49 15.04
C SER A 135 4.42 -2.19 14.23
N VAL A 136 4.99 -2.16 13.03
CA VAL A 136 5.00 -0.96 12.18
C VAL A 136 4.27 -1.23 10.88
N MET A 137 3.28 -0.40 10.59
CA MET A 137 2.57 -0.37 9.32
C MET A 137 2.93 0.92 8.57
N LEU A 138 3.38 0.78 7.33
CA LEU A 138 3.57 1.88 6.39
C LEU A 138 2.56 1.77 5.26
N PHE A 139 1.97 2.88 4.85
CA PHE A 139 1.04 2.92 3.71
C PHE A 139 1.00 4.30 3.07
N ASN A 140 0.47 4.37 1.86
CA ASN A 140 0.11 5.63 1.22
C ASN A 140 -1.41 5.82 1.26
N THR A 141 -1.84 7.06 1.01
CA THR A 141 -3.24 7.38 0.75
C THR A 141 -3.42 7.85 -0.70
N ASN A 142 -4.64 8.11 -1.11
CA ASN A 142 -4.96 8.73 -2.41
C ASN A 142 -4.26 10.07 -2.63
N ARG A 143 -3.84 10.77 -1.58
CA ARG A 143 -3.10 12.04 -1.63
C ARG A 143 -1.58 11.84 -1.76
N GLU A 144 -1.12 10.62 -1.93
CA GLU A 144 0.29 10.24 -2.02
C GLU A 144 1.12 10.53 -0.75
N TYR A 145 0.49 10.93 0.36
CA TYR A 145 1.17 10.98 1.64
C TYR A 145 1.50 9.57 2.11
N ALA A 146 2.65 9.43 2.72
CA ALA A 146 3.04 8.21 3.37
C ALA A 146 2.80 8.32 4.88
N PHE A 147 2.16 7.31 5.43
CA PHE A 147 1.83 7.22 6.85
C PHE A 147 2.62 6.08 7.48
N MET A 148 3.07 6.34 8.70
CA MET A 148 3.68 5.32 9.54
C MET A 148 2.86 5.20 10.83
N VAL A 149 2.42 4.00 11.12
CA VAL A 149 1.63 3.67 12.30
C VAL A 149 2.33 2.60 13.11
N ASN A 150 2.51 2.83 14.40
CA ASN A 150 2.89 1.80 15.34
C ASN A 150 1.62 1.13 15.88
N THR A 151 1.41 -0.13 15.52
CA THR A 151 0.18 -0.86 15.84
C THR A 151 0.07 -1.20 17.33
N ASP A 152 1.20 -1.41 18.02
CA ASP A 152 1.21 -1.69 19.46
C ASP A 152 0.83 -0.45 20.28
N ARG A 153 1.37 0.70 19.88
CA ARG A 153 1.11 1.98 20.55
C ARG A 153 -0.18 2.65 20.08
N LYS A 154 -0.79 2.15 19.00
CA LYS A 154 -1.96 2.74 18.33
C LYS A 154 -1.77 4.23 18.04
N SER A 155 -0.60 4.57 17.53
CA SER A 155 -0.21 5.94 17.21
C SER A 155 0.57 6.00 15.91
N GLY A 156 0.45 7.09 15.19
CA GLY A 156 1.14 7.28 13.93
C GLY A 156 1.10 8.71 13.45
N GLY A 157 1.58 8.94 12.23
CA GLY A 157 1.56 10.24 11.59
C GLY A 157 1.82 10.14 10.09
N GLY A 158 1.44 11.21 9.39
CA GLY A 158 1.73 11.40 7.98
C GLY A 158 3.09 12.05 7.78
N TYR A 159 3.77 11.64 6.74
CA TYR A 159 5.11 12.10 6.38
C TYR A 159 5.17 12.41 4.89
N LEU A 160 5.76 13.54 4.53
CA LEU A 160 6.01 13.87 3.12
C LEU A 160 7.17 13.06 2.54
N ASN A 161 8.17 12.80 3.37
CA ASN A 161 9.36 12.06 2.96
C ASN A 161 9.90 11.21 4.11
N PHE A 162 10.40 10.04 3.77
CA PHE A 162 11.22 9.22 4.65
C PHE A 162 12.69 9.36 4.25
N HIS A 163 13.55 9.52 5.22
CA HIS A 163 14.99 9.55 5.03
C HIS A 163 15.60 8.27 5.58
N ASN A 164 16.62 7.79 4.92
CA ASN A 164 17.42 6.68 5.38
C ASN A 164 18.72 7.23 5.99
N ASP A 165 19.07 6.78 7.18
CA ASP A 165 20.29 7.24 7.87
C ASP A 165 21.58 6.75 7.20
N MET A 166 21.50 5.67 6.42
CA MET A 166 22.65 5.06 5.74
C MET A 166 22.85 5.60 4.32
N LEU A 167 21.77 5.97 3.65
CA LEU A 167 21.79 6.46 2.28
C LEU A 167 21.04 7.78 2.19
N PRO A 168 21.61 8.81 1.54
CA PRO A 168 21.00 10.14 1.46
C PRO A 168 19.87 10.20 0.43
N PHE A 169 19.10 9.14 0.33
CA PHE A 169 17.91 9.08 -0.49
C PHE A 169 16.68 9.19 0.39
N SER A 170 15.72 9.98 -0.06
CA SER A 170 14.40 10.07 0.54
C SER A 170 13.35 9.48 -0.39
N PHE A 171 12.26 9.00 0.17
CA PHE A 171 11.11 8.56 -0.61
C PHE A 171 9.82 9.06 0.03
N SER A 172 8.86 9.42 -0.82
CA SER A 172 7.52 9.85 -0.42
C SER A 172 6.46 8.79 -0.72
N ARG A 173 6.80 7.85 -1.62
CA ARG A 173 5.86 6.82 -2.06
C ARG A 173 6.36 5.43 -1.69
N ILE A 174 5.49 4.67 -1.04
CA ILE A 174 5.75 3.27 -0.71
C ILE A 174 5.44 2.41 -1.93
N ILE A 175 6.40 1.58 -2.32
CA ILE A 175 6.21 0.59 -3.37
C ILE A 175 6.24 -0.78 -2.69
N PRO A 176 5.12 -1.50 -2.69
CA PRO A 176 5.06 -2.84 -2.11
C PRO A 176 5.97 -3.80 -2.86
N THR A 177 6.66 -4.66 -2.15
CA THR A 177 7.60 -5.63 -2.73
C THR A 177 6.96 -6.93 -3.19
N GLY A 178 5.63 -7.06 -3.07
CA GLY A 178 4.90 -8.22 -3.61
C GLY A 178 5.34 -9.59 -3.08
N GLY A 179 5.66 -9.72 -1.81
CA GLY A 179 6.05 -11.01 -1.21
C GLY A 179 7.17 -10.90 -0.20
N LEU A 180 7.62 -9.70 0.09
CA LEU A 180 8.60 -9.41 1.15
C LEU A 180 7.96 -8.49 2.19
N PRO A 181 7.16 -9.01 3.11
CA PRO A 181 6.53 -8.23 4.17
C PRO A 181 7.54 -7.41 4.95
N GLY A 182 7.15 -6.21 5.37
CA GLY A 182 8.04 -5.32 6.10
C GLY A 182 9.19 -4.75 5.28
N THR A 183 9.10 -4.80 3.95
CA THR A 183 10.11 -4.18 3.07
C THR A 183 9.48 -3.10 2.19
N VAL A 184 10.28 -2.08 1.90
CA VAL A 184 9.95 -1.02 0.97
C VAL A 184 10.98 -1.02 -0.14
N VAL A 185 10.53 -0.93 -1.37
CA VAL A 185 11.41 -0.74 -2.53
C VAL A 185 11.33 0.71 -2.95
N TYR A 186 12.49 1.31 -3.11
CA TYR A 186 12.65 2.61 -3.71
C TYR A 186 13.44 2.51 -5.00
N ARG A 187 12.94 3.13 -6.05
CA ARG A 187 13.60 3.26 -7.34
C ARG A 187 13.95 4.73 -7.57
N PRO A 188 15.15 5.17 -7.21
CA PRO A 188 15.59 6.53 -7.52
C PRO A 188 15.74 6.70 -9.03
N PHE A 189 15.52 7.92 -9.51
CA PHE A 189 15.89 8.28 -10.88
C PHE A 189 17.40 8.29 -11.06
N ALA A 190 17.88 8.00 -12.27
CA ALA A 190 19.31 7.97 -12.56
C ALA A 190 19.97 9.33 -12.26
N GLU A 191 19.31 10.40 -12.58
CA GLU A 191 19.74 11.77 -12.31
C GLU A 191 19.89 12.03 -10.81
N THR A 192 18.94 11.54 -10.01
CA THR A 192 19.00 11.67 -8.54
C THR A 192 20.21 10.94 -7.96
N ILE A 193 20.51 9.73 -8.47
CA ILE A 193 21.69 8.99 -8.03
C ILE A 193 22.96 9.76 -8.40
N ALA A 194 23.10 10.16 -9.66
CA ALA A 194 24.28 10.87 -10.16
C ALA A 194 24.53 12.16 -9.39
N GLU A 195 23.50 12.97 -9.17
CA GLU A 195 23.60 14.22 -8.44
C GLU A 195 23.96 13.99 -6.96
N THR A 196 23.37 13.01 -6.32
CA THR A 196 23.67 12.66 -4.92
C THR A 196 25.14 12.24 -4.76
N LEU A 197 25.65 11.37 -5.64
CA LEU A 197 27.06 10.92 -5.60
C LEU A 197 28.00 12.09 -5.82
N LYS A 198 27.70 13.00 -6.75
CA LYS A 198 28.48 14.20 -7.02
C LYS A 198 28.53 15.13 -5.82
N GLN A 199 27.38 15.50 -5.26
CA GLN A 199 27.27 16.39 -4.10
C GLN A 199 28.03 15.85 -2.88
N TYR A 200 27.96 14.53 -2.65
CA TYR A 200 28.70 13.91 -1.56
C TYR A 200 30.22 14.01 -1.75
N ARG A 201 30.73 13.79 -2.97
CA ARG A 201 32.14 13.94 -3.28
C ARG A 201 32.65 15.38 -3.14
N GLU A 202 31.83 16.33 -3.58
CA GLU A 202 32.15 17.75 -3.47
C GLU A 202 32.21 18.20 -2.01
N LYS A 203 31.36 17.69 -1.15
CA LYS A 203 31.25 18.09 0.24
C LYS A 203 32.20 17.35 1.16
N GLU A 204 32.32 16.04 1.04
CA GLU A 204 33.04 15.18 1.99
C GLU A 204 34.35 14.62 1.40
N GLY A 205 34.61 14.83 0.11
CA GLY A 205 35.82 14.35 -0.59
C GLY A 205 35.79 12.86 -0.93
N THR A 206 35.19 12.03 -0.08
CA THR A 206 35.12 10.57 -0.27
C THR A 206 33.70 10.09 -0.04
N LEU A 207 33.31 9.04 -0.78
CA LEU A 207 32.00 8.41 -0.58
C LEU A 207 32.04 7.41 0.60
N PRO A 208 31.04 7.36 1.47
CA PRO A 208 30.92 6.30 2.46
C PRO A 208 30.70 4.94 1.78
N PRO A 209 31.01 3.82 2.46
CA PRO A 209 30.99 2.48 1.87
C PRO A 209 29.68 2.13 1.17
N GLU A 210 28.56 2.55 1.72
CA GLU A 210 27.22 2.31 1.18
C GLU A 210 27.02 3.01 -0.16
N LEU A 211 27.50 4.26 -0.29
CA LEU A 211 27.45 5.01 -1.55
C LEU A 211 28.47 4.53 -2.57
N GLN A 212 29.62 4.01 -2.13
CA GLN A 212 30.57 3.35 -3.03
C GLN A 212 29.94 2.12 -3.68
N GLU A 213 29.16 1.35 -2.92
CA GLU A 213 28.44 0.19 -3.45
C GLU A 213 27.34 0.60 -4.43
N VAL A 214 26.62 1.70 -4.14
CA VAL A 214 25.64 2.28 -5.07
C VAL A 214 26.34 2.69 -6.36
N GLU A 215 27.45 3.42 -6.27
CA GLU A 215 28.21 3.87 -7.44
C GLU A 215 28.71 2.70 -8.28
N ARG A 216 29.24 1.66 -7.64
CA ARG A 216 29.72 0.46 -8.31
C ARG A 216 28.66 -0.26 -9.12
N LYS A 217 27.42 -0.24 -8.65
CA LYS A 217 26.27 -0.88 -9.29
C LYS A 217 25.50 0.03 -10.24
N PHE A 218 25.69 1.33 -10.12
CA PHE A 218 24.95 2.31 -10.89
C PHE A 218 25.44 2.36 -12.33
N ASN A 219 24.51 2.18 -13.25
CA ASN A 219 24.71 2.42 -14.68
C ASN A 219 23.53 3.27 -15.18
N PRO A 220 23.76 4.54 -15.57
CA PRO A 220 22.68 5.44 -15.99
C PRO A 220 21.93 4.95 -17.23
N ASP A 221 22.60 4.19 -18.11
CA ASP A 221 22.03 3.65 -19.35
C ASP A 221 21.56 2.20 -19.19
N GLY A 222 21.66 1.64 -18.00
CA GLY A 222 21.37 0.25 -17.70
C GLY A 222 20.00 0.04 -17.03
N ASN A 223 19.88 -1.12 -16.38
CA ASN A 223 18.70 -1.41 -15.57
C ASN A 223 18.63 -0.46 -14.36
N PRO A 224 17.40 -0.07 -13.97
CA PRO A 224 17.24 0.78 -12.81
C PRO A 224 17.79 0.15 -11.53
N LEU A 225 18.44 0.95 -10.72
CA LEU A 225 18.85 0.55 -9.38
C LEU A 225 17.63 0.48 -8.47
N LEU A 226 17.48 -0.63 -7.77
CA LEU A 226 16.44 -0.80 -6.74
C LEU A 226 17.10 -0.82 -5.36
N ILE A 227 16.61 0.03 -4.49
CA ILE A 227 17.01 0.07 -3.08
C ILE A 227 15.90 -0.60 -2.28
N VAL A 228 16.24 -1.68 -1.57
CA VAL A 228 15.30 -2.42 -0.73
C VAL A 228 15.61 -2.09 0.73
N TRP A 229 14.63 -1.52 1.42
CA TRP A 229 14.72 -1.21 2.83
C TRP A 229 13.85 -2.15 3.64
N LYS A 230 14.41 -2.67 4.72
CA LYS A 230 13.65 -3.45 5.68
C LYS A 230 13.25 -2.54 6.84
N ILE A 231 11.96 -2.50 7.12
CA ILE A 231 11.41 -1.81 8.28
C ILE A 231 11.76 -2.65 9.53
N LYS A 232 12.29 -2.00 10.55
CA LYS A 232 12.63 -2.64 11.82
C LYS A 232 11.68 -2.17 12.92
#